data_074a0c279c074ffa40d9dfaaedca5609
#
_entry.id   074a0c279c074ffa40d9dfaaedca5609
#
_cell.length_a   1.000
_cell.length_b   1.000
_cell.length_c   1.000
_cell.angle_alpha   90.00
_cell.angle_beta   90.00
_cell.angle_gamma   90.00
#
_symmetry.space_group_name_H-M   'P 1'
#
loop_
_entity.id
_entity.type
_entity.pdbx_description
1 polymer ?
#
loop_
_entity_poly.entity_id
_entity_poly.type
_entity_poly.pdbx_seq_one_letter_code
_entity_poly.pdbx_strand_id
1 'polypeptide(L)'
;MNYKKKSIRDVSFAGKKVLLRVDFNVPLDKTTHEITNDKRIRAALPTIQYLLDDGAALIVCSHLGKPKKDPDAKTNLTLKRVAVRFAELLGKPVEFAEDTIGPDAKAKAAALKPGQVLLLENTRFDPREEKNDPEFAKELASMADVYVSDAFGAVHRAHASTAGVADYLPAYCGFLVEKELTALGGAMDDPKRPLVAVLGGAKVADKLAVIENLLKKADTLVIGGGMAFTFLKAKGYETGASLLDEEKIDYCKNMLAKAEESGVKLLLPVDVVVADRFAADAESQVVAADAIPAGWMGLDIGPETQKLFGEAVKNAGTVIWNGPMGVFEFPKFAKGTEAVAAAMAECKGVTVVGGGDSASAIEKMGYADKVTHVSTGGGASLEFMEGKELPGVACLLDK
;
A
#
# COMPACT_ATOMS: atom_id res chain seq x y z
N MET A 1 -13.00 -10.68 5.76
CA MET A 1 -13.42 -10.21 4.41
C MET A 1 -13.13 -11.30 3.39
N ASN A 2 -14.06 -11.59 2.47
CA ASN A 2 -13.75 -12.48 1.35
C ASN A 2 -12.88 -11.75 0.34
N TYR A 3 -11.63 -12.22 0.14
CA TYR A 3 -10.69 -11.67 -0.84
C TYR A 3 -10.66 -12.46 -2.17
N LYS A 4 -11.40 -13.57 -2.26
CA LYS A 4 -11.55 -14.37 -3.49
C LYS A 4 -12.60 -13.73 -4.39
N LYS A 5 -12.16 -12.76 -5.19
CA LYS A 5 -13.04 -11.95 -6.04
C LYS A 5 -12.91 -12.34 -7.50
N LYS A 6 -14.00 -12.19 -8.26
CA LYS A 6 -13.96 -12.33 -9.70
C LYS A 6 -13.07 -11.26 -10.32
N SER A 7 -12.20 -11.68 -11.23
CA SER A 7 -11.31 -10.79 -11.98
C SER A 7 -11.75 -10.71 -13.44
N ILE A 8 -11.07 -9.86 -14.18
CA ILE A 8 -11.32 -9.71 -15.62
C ILE A 8 -11.05 -11.00 -16.42
N ARG A 9 -10.40 -12.00 -15.82
CA ARG A 9 -10.19 -13.33 -16.43
C ARG A 9 -11.46 -14.20 -16.42
N ASP A 10 -12.39 -13.89 -15.55
CA ASP A 10 -13.55 -14.76 -15.26
C ASP A 10 -14.74 -14.50 -16.21
N VAL A 11 -14.71 -13.41 -16.98
CA VAL A 11 -15.79 -13.04 -17.92
C VAL A 11 -15.24 -12.41 -19.19
N SER A 12 -16.03 -12.36 -20.27
CA SER A 12 -15.70 -11.60 -21.47
C SER A 12 -16.29 -10.18 -21.41
N PHE A 13 -15.52 -9.23 -21.88
CA PHE A 13 -15.90 -7.82 -22.00
C PHE A 13 -16.12 -7.39 -23.45
N ALA A 14 -16.11 -8.33 -24.39
CA ALA A 14 -16.30 -8.06 -25.82
C ALA A 14 -17.58 -7.28 -26.09
N GLY A 15 -17.46 -6.15 -26.78
CA GLY A 15 -18.58 -5.27 -27.10
C GLY A 15 -19.15 -4.45 -25.93
N LYS A 16 -18.56 -4.56 -24.74
CA LYS A 16 -19.02 -3.83 -23.53
C LYS A 16 -18.25 -2.54 -23.33
N LYS A 17 -18.93 -1.55 -22.76
CA LYS A 17 -18.31 -0.34 -22.21
C LYS A 17 -17.93 -0.60 -20.77
N VAL A 18 -16.65 -0.50 -20.46
CA VAL A 18 -16.08 -0.76 -19.14
C VAL A 18 -15.72 0.55 -18.48
N LEU A 19 -16.28 0.80 -17.30
CA LEU A 19 -15.78 1.84 -16.40
C LEU A 19 -14.60 1.26 -15.63
N LEU A 20 -13.39 1.69 -15.98
CA LEU A 20 -12.14 1.20 -15.39
C LEU A 20 -11.57 2.23 -14.42
N ARG A 21 -11.53 1.90 -13.13
CA ARG A 21 -10.94 2.75 -12.09
C ARG A 21 -9.47 2.39 -11.92
N VAL A 22 -8.61 3.27 -12.36
CA VAL A 22 -7.16 3.15 -12.25
C VAL A 22 -6.59 4.10 -11.18
N ASP A 23 -5.34 3.92 -10.83
CA ASP A 23 -4.58 4.86 -9.99
C ASP A 23 -3.58 5.62 -10.86
N PHE A 24 -4.03 6.73 -11.42
CA PHE A 24 -3.20 7.69 -12.16
C PHE A 24 -2.82 8.90 -11.29
N ASN A 25 -2.84 8.73 -9.97
CA ASN A 25 -2.35 9.72 -9.02
C ASN A 25 -0.82 9.76 -9.05
N VAL A 26 -0.28 10.19 -10.18
CA VAL A 26 1.15 10.30 -10.43
C VAL A 26 1.76 11.49 -9.69
N PRO A 27 3.05 11.39 -9.27
CA PRO A 27 3.73 12.54 -8.71
C PRO A 27 3.98 13.60 -9.78
N LEU A 28 3.78 14.85 -9.39
CA LEU A 28 3.97 16.02 -10.24
C LEU A 28 5.09 16.91 -9.69
N ASP A 29 5.81 17.58 -10.57
CA ASP A 29 6.74 18.65 -10.19
C ASP A 29 5.95 19.77 -9.51
N LYS A 30 6.48 20.28 -8.41
CA LYS A 30 5.79 21.30 -7.58
C LYS A 30 5.63 22.66 -8.27
N THR A 31 6.47 22.95 -9.24
CA THR A 31 6.49 24.22 -9.96
C THR A 31 5.83 24.11 -11.33
N THR A 32 6.22 23.10 -12.12
CA THR A 32 5.75 22.94 -13.51
C THR A 32 4.49 22.09 -13.62
N HIS A 33 4.16 21.31 -12.58
CA HIS A 33 3.10 20.31 -12.56
C HIS A 33 3.22 19.23 -13.64
N GLU A 34 4.42 19.06 -14.19
CA GLU A 34 4.71 17.96 -15.10
C GLU A 34 4.88 16.63 -14.34
N ILE A 35 4.59 15.55 -15.02
CA ILE A 35 4.71 14.20 -14.44
C ILE A 35 6.17 13.87 -14.20
N THR A 36 6.54 13.58 -12.95
CA THR A 36 7.92 13.22 -12.57
C THR A 36 8.15 11.70 -12.57
N ASN A 37 7.09 10.90 -12.51
CA ASN A 37 7.17 9.44 -12.50
C ASN A 37 5.88 8.85 -13.08
N ASP A 38 5.98 8.02 -14.09
CA ASP A 38 4.86 7.41 -14.80
C ASP A 38 4.62 5.93 -14.46
N LYS A 39 5.25 5.40 -13.40
CA LYS A 39 5.14 4.00 -12.99
C LYS A 39 3.69 3.54 -12.82
N ARG A 40 2.82 4.38 -12.26
CA ARG A 40 1.41 4.04 -12.03
C ARG A 40 0.64 3.88 -13.32
N ILE A 41 0.93 4.69 -14.33
CA ILE A 41 0.32 4.55 -15.65
C ILE A 41 0.79 3.23 -16.28
N ARG A 42 2.10 2.98 -16.27
CA ARG A 42 2.69 1.73 -16.81
C ARG A 42 2.12 0.49 -16.12
N ALA A 43 1.93 0.54 -14.82
CA ALA A 43 1.38 -0.58 -14.04
C ALA A 43 -0.06 -0.93 -14.44
N ALA A 44 -0.85 0.03 -14.88
CA ALA A 44 -2.23 -0.18 -15.32
C ALA A 44 -2.34 -0.73 -16.75
N LEU A 45 -1.30 -0.62 -17.57
CA LEU A 45 -1.33 -1.01 -18.98
C LEU A 45 -1.70 -2.48 -19.23
N PRO A 46 -1.21 -3.47 -18.45
CA PRO A 46 -1.61 -4.87 -18.66
C PRO A 46 -3.12 -5.10 -18.58
N THR A 47 -3.79 -4.51 -17.59
CA THR A 47 -5.26 -4.57 -17.47
C THR A 47 -5.94 -3.88 -18.64
N ILE A 48 -5.47 -2.69 -19.00
CA ILE A 48 -6.02 -1.89 -20.11
C ILE A 48 -5.89 -2.66 -21.42
N GLN A 49 -4.71 -3.17 -21.71
CA GLN A 49 -4.46 -3.92 -22.95
C GLN A 49 -5.28 -5.20 -23.03
N TYR A 50 -5.39 -5.93 -21.91
CA TYR A 50 -6.22 -7.14 -21.84
C TYR A 50 -7.68 -6.86 -22.19
N LEU A 51 -8.26 -5.80 -21.62
CA LEU A 51 -9.64 -5.42 -21.88
C LEU A 51 -9.85 -4.95 -23.33
N LEU A 52 -8.90 -4.20 -23.89
CA LEU A 52 -8.95 -3.75 -25.29
C LEU A 52 -8.82 -4.93 -26.25
N ASP A 53 -7.93 -5.88 -25.97
CA ASP A 53 -7.74 -7.09 -26.79
C ASP A 53 -8.98 -7.99 -26.77
N ASP A 54 -9.75 -7.97 -25.68
CA ASP A 54 -11.04 -8.67 -25.58
C ASP A 54 -12.20 -7.95 -26.31
N GLY A 55 -11.95 -6.76 -26.85
CA GLY A 55 -12.95 -6.00 -27.62
C GLY A 55 -13.80 -5.04 -26.78
N ALA A 56 -13.33 -4.61 -25.60
CA ALA A 56 -14.00 -3.62 -24.78
C ALA A 56 -13.75 -2.18 -25.27
N ALA A 57 -14.69 -1.29 -24.96
CA ALA A 57 -14.49 0.15 -24.98
C ALA A 57 -14.23 0.61 -23.54
N LEU A 58 -13.19 1.41 -23.31
CA LEU A 58 -12.77 1.78 -21.95
C LEU A 58 -13.09 3.23 -21.62
N ILE A 59 -13.81 3.42 -20.52
CA ILE A 59 -14.01 4.70 -19.84
C ILE A 59 -13.15 4.65 -18.58
N VAL A 60 -11.98 5.31 -18.64
CA VAL A 60 -10.99 5.28 -17.57
C VAL A 60 -11.20 6.45 -16.65
N CYS A 61 -11.19 6.22 -15.35
CA CYS A 61 -11.28 7.27 -14.34
C CYS A 61 -10.23 7.11 -13.25
N SER A 62 -9.80 8.22 -12.68
CA SER A 62 -8.84 8.30 -11.59
C SER A 62 -8.97 9.61 -10.84
N HIS A 63 -8.46 9.63 -9.63
CA HIS A 63 -8.16 10.87 -8.93
C HIS A 63 -6.72 11.31 -9.19
N LEU A 64 -6.43 12.58 -8.95
CA LEU A 64 -5.09 13.15 -8.96
C LEU A 64 -4.99 14.19 -7.85
N GLY A 65 -4.05 13.98 -6.92
CA GLY A 65 -3.77 14.89 -5.83
C GLY A 65 -4.93 15.11 -4.86
N LYS A 66 -4.90 16.29 -4.24
CA LYS A 66 -5.89 16.73 -3.24
C LYS A 66 -6.46 18.08 -3.63
N PRO A 67 -7.44 18.16 -4.54
CA PRO A 67 -7.97 19.43 -5.07
C PRO A 67 -8.45 20.42 -4.00
N LYS A 68 -9.01 19.93 -2.89
CA LYS A 68 -9.45 20.77 -1.77
C LYS A 68 -8.34 21.60 -1.12
N LYS A 69 -7.07 21.20 -1.32
CA LYS A 69 -5.89 21.87 -0.75
C LYS A 69 -5.16 22.77 -1.75
N ASP A 70 -5.61 22.82 -2.98
CA ASP A 70 -5.00 23.60 -4.04
C ASP A 70 -6.04 24.56 -4.65
N PRO A 71 -5.90 25.89 -4.46
CA PRO A 71 -6.82 26.88 -5.02
C PRO A 71 -6.85 26.86 -6.56
N ASP A 72 -5.77 26.44 -7.21
CA ASP A 72 -5.64 26.34 -8.66
C ASP A 72 -5.76 24.89 -9.17
N ALA A 73 -6.42 24.02 -8.41
CA ALA A 73 -6.50 22.59 -8.65
C ALA A 73 -6.95 22.23 -10.08
N LYS A 74 -7.91 22.96 -10.65
CA LYS A 74 -8.41 22.70 -12.02
C LYS A 74 -7.32 22.83 -13.07
N THR A 75 -6.35 23.69 -12.85
CA THR A 75 -5.18 23.83 -13.72
C THR A 75 -4.05 22.87 -13.34
N ASN A 76 -3.77 22.77 -12.05
CA ASN A 76 -2.62 22.02 -11.54
C ASN A 76 -2.85 20.51 -11.51
N LEU A 77 -4.08 20.08 -11.21
CA LEU A 77 -4.44 18.69 -10.97
C LEU A 77 -5.41 18.11 -12.03
N THR A 78 -5.44 18.72 -13.21
CA THR A 78 -6.17 18.15 -14.36
C THR A 78 -5.49 16.88 -14.86
N LEU A 79 -6.26 15.87 -15.23
CA LEU A 79 -5.77 14.66 -15.86
C LEU A 79 -5.42 14.82 -17.35
N LYS A 80 -5.58 16.00 -17.92
CA LYS A 80 -5.28 16.26 -19.33
C LYS A 80 -3.84 15.91 -19.71
N ARG A 81 -2.87 16.26 -18.86
CA ARG A 81 -1.46 15.89 -19.04
C ARG A 81 -1.25 14.38 -18.96
N VAL A 82 -1.96 13.76 -18.04
CA VAL A 82 -1.92 12.30 -17.87
C VAL A 82 -2.47 11.60 -19.11
N ALA A 83 -3.54 12.13 -19.72
CA ALA A 83 -4.10 11.59 -20.97
C ALA A 83 -3.06 11.56 -22.10
N VAL A 84 -2.26 12.62 -22.24
CA VAL A 84 -1.19 12.68 -23.25
C VAL A 84 -0.15 11.59 -22.99
N ARG A 85 0.36 11.49 -21.76
CA ARG A 85 1.36 10.47 -21.41
C ARG A 85 0.81 9.06 -21.50
N PHE A 86 -0.44 8.87 -21.10
CA PHE A 86 -1.13 7.59 -21.22
C PHE A 86 -1.24 7.13 -22.68
N ALA A 87 -1.63 8.01 -23.58
CA ALA A 87 -1.69 7.70 -25.02
C ALA A 87 -0.32 7.32 -25.60
N GLU A 88 0.73 8.03 -25.21
CA GLU A 88 2.10 7.71 -25.62
C GLU A 88 2.51 6.29 -25.16
N LEU A 89 2.27 5.97 -23.90
CA LEU A 89 2.64 4.68 -23.34
C LEU A 89 1.79 3.53 -23.87
N LEU A 90 0.50 3.77 -24.13
CA LEU A 90 -0.41 2.79 -24.71
C LEU A 90 -0.14 2.55 -26.19
N GLY A 91 0.41 3.53 -26.89
CA GLY A 91 0.61 3.50 -28.33
C GLY A 91 -0.68 3.60 -29.13
N LYS A 92 -1.73 4.15 -28.54
CA LYS A 92 -3.07 4.35 -29.14
C LYS A 92 -3.64 5.70 -28.72
N PRO A 93 -4.56 6.30 -29.51
CA PRO A 93 -5.23 7.51 -29.13
C PRO A 93 -6.03 7.32 -27.82
N VAL A 94 -5.99 8.33 -26.95
CA VAL A 94 -6.84 8.43 -25.76
C VAL A 94 -7.61 9.72 -25.86
N GLU A 95 -8.93 9.66 -25.90
CA GLU A 95 -9.79 10.84 -25.78
C GLU A 95 -9.81 11.30 -24.33
N PHE A 96 -9.91 12.60 -24.13
CA PHE A 96 -10.03 13.21 -22.80
C PHE A 96 -11.35 13.95 -22.68
N ALA A 97 -12.08 13.72 -21.58
CA ALA A 97 -13.28 14.46 -21.23
C ALA A 97 -12.97 15.59 -20.25
N GLU A 98 -13.48 16.79 -20.52
CA GLU A 98 -13.27 17.97 -19.68
C GLU A 98 -14.08 17.93 -18.36
N ASP A 99 -14.92 16.93 -18.17
CA ASP A 99 -15.72 16.68 -16.97
C ASP A 99 -15.77 15.19 -16.61
N THR A 100 -16.45 14.84 -15.53
CA THR A 100 -16.58 13.44 -15.07
C THR A 100 -17.94 12.84 -15.42
N ILE A 101 -19.03 13.57 -15.20
CA ILE A 101 -20.41 13.13 -15.46
C ILE A 101 -21.20 14.19 -16.23
N GLY A 102 -20.54 15.20 -16.71
CA GLY A 102 -21.17 16.31 -17.44
C GLY A 102 -21.42 15.98 -18.92
N PRO A 103 -21.84 16.99 -19.71
CA PRO A 103 -22.20 16.81 -21.11
C PRO A 103 -21.05 16.26 -21.97
N ASP A 104 -19.82 16.69 -21.73
CA ASP A 104 -18.66 16.26 -22.53
C ASP A 104 -18.35 14.78 -22.30
N ALA A 105 -18.26 14.33 -21.05
CA ALA A 105 -18.03 12.93 -20.70
C ALA A 105 -19.14 12.03 -21.24
N LYS A 106 -20.39 12.41 -21.06
CA LYS A 106 -21.55 11.62 -21.53
C LYS A 106 -21.59 11.50 -23.05
N ALA A 107 -21.31 12.57 -23.77
CA ALA A 107 -21.29 12.55 -25.22
C ALA A 107 -20.15 11.67 -25.78
N LYS A 108 -18.94 11.82 -25.22
CA LYS A 108 -17.77 11.03 -25.62
C LYS A 108 -17.93 9.55 -25.26
N ALA A 109 -18.46 9.26 -24.06
CA ALA A 109 -18.75 7.88 -23.64
C ALA A 109 -19.80 7.21 -24.54
N ALA A 110 -20.87 7.94 -24.92
CA ALA A 110 -21.90 7.42 -25.82
C ALA A 110 -21.35 7.09 -27.21
N ALA A 111 -20.42 7.89 -27.73
CA ALA A 111 -19.79 7.70 -29.02
C ALA A 111 -18.66 6.67 -29.04
N LEU A 112 -18.20 6.21 -27.87
CA LEU A 112 -17.06 5.33 -27.73
C LEU A 112 -17.33 3.93 -28.33
N LYS A 113 -16.40 3.43 -29.12
CA LYS A 113 -16.48 2.13 -29.81
C LYS A 113 -15.49 1.13 -29.20
N PRO A 114 -15.71 -0.19 -29.37
CA PRO A 114 -14.75 -1.21 -28.99
C PRO A 114 -13.33 -0.90 -29.49
N GLY A 115 -12.34 -1.05 -28.59
CA GLY A 115 -10.94 -0.74 -28.87
C GLY A 115 -10.54 0.71 -28.62
N GLN A 116 -11.49 1.59 -28.30
CA GLN A 116 -11.24 3.00 -28.00
C GLN A 116 -11.18 3.26 -26.49
N VAL A 117 -10.46 4.31 -26.12
CA VAL A 117 -10.20 4.71 -24.72
C VAL A 117 -10.59 6.16 -24.52
N LEU A 118 -11.37 6.41 -23.48
CA LEU A 118 -11.72 7.73 -22.96
C LEU A 118 -11.20 7.86 -21.54
N LEU A 119 -10.46 8.92 -21.22
CA LEU A 119 -10.08 9.28 -19.87
C LEU A 119 -10.96 10.44 -19.41
N LEU A 120 -11.65 10.25 -18.28
CA LEU A 120 -12.44 11.30 -17.63
C LEU A 120 -11.53 12.29 -16.87
N GLU A 121 -12.03 13.49 -16.60
CA GLU A 121 -11.36 14.46 -15.75
C GLU A 121 -11.26 13.93 -14.31
N ASN A 122 -10.39 14.53 -13.50
CA ASN A 122 -10.10 14.17 -12.11
C ASN A 122 -11.40 14.00 -11.30
N THR A 123 -11.65 12.78 -10.82
CA THR A 123 -12.86 12.43 -10.07
C THR A 123 -13.05 13.28 -8.82
N ARG A 124 -11.96 13.75 -8.21
CA ARG A 124 -11.99 14.57 -7.00
C ARG A 124 -12.29 16.06 -7.26
N PHE A 125 -12.46 16.45 -8.50
CA PHE A 125 -12.99 17.80 -8.80
C PHE A 125 -14.45 17.93 -8.39
N ASP A 126 -15.17 16.82 -8.32
CA ASP A 126 -16.52 16.81 -7.77
C ASP A 126 -16.47 16.39 -6.29
N PRO A 127 -16.94 17.24 -5.34
CA PRO A 127 -16.89 16.92 -3.92
C PRO A 127 -17.76 15.72 -3.52
N ARG A 128 -18.69 15.28 -4.38
CA ARG A 128 -19.52 14.09 -4.16
C ARG A 128 -18.75 12.79 -4.30
N GLU A 129 -17.61 12.78 -5.00
CA GLU A 129 -16.74 11.59 -5.14
C GLU A 129 -16.33 11.04 -3.78
N GLU A 130 -15.69 11.88 -2.95
CA GLU A 130 -15.17 11.45 -1.64
C GLU A 130 -16.27 11.18 -0.62
N LYS A 131 -17.46 11.67 -0.85
CA LYS A 131 -18.66 11.42 -0.01
C LYS A 131 -19.39 10.13 -0.39
N ASN A 132 -18.94 9.45 -1.45
CA ASN A 132 -19.65 8.32 -2.02
C ASN A 132 -21.12 8.64 -2.29
N ASP A 133 -21.38 9.81 -2.87
CA ASP A 133 -22.74 10.27 -3.16
C ASP A 133 -23.42 9.32 -4.15
N PRO A 134 -24.63 8.79 -3.83
CA PRO A 134 -25.30 7.82 -4.70
C PRO A 134 -25.68 8.37 -6.08
N GLU A 135 -26.08 9.62 -6.18
CA GLU A 135 -26.44 10.24 -7.48
C GLU A 135 -25.20 10.39 -8.36
N PHE A 136 -24.09 10.83 -7.79
CA PHE A 136 -22.82 10.91 -8.54
C PHE A 136 -22.35 9.53 -9.01
N ALA A 137 -22.41 8.52 -8.14
CA ALA A 137 -22.06 7.15 -8.48
C ALA A 137 -22.96 6.58 -9.58
N LYS A 138 -24.27 6.82 -9.49
CA LYS A 138 -25.26 6.41 -10.50
C LYS A 138 -25.01 7.05 -11.85
N GLU A 139 -24.73 8.34 -11.88
CA GLU A 139 -24.42 9.09 -13.11
C GLU A 139 -23.12 8.58 -13.75
N LEU A 140 -22.10 8.33 -12.93
CA LEU A 140 -20.84 7.76 -13.40
C LEU A 140 -21.05 6.35 -13.98
N ALA A 141 -21.79 5.50 -13.29
CA ALA A 141 -22.12 4.14 -13.71
C ALA A 141 -22.98 4.11 -14.97
N SER A 142 -23.84 5.12 -15.19
CA SER A 142 -24.75 5.17 -16.33
C SER A 142 -24.06 5.19 -17.70
N MET A 143 -22.77 5.55 -17.73
CA MET A 143 -21.98 5.60 -18.96
C MET A 143 -21.45 4.24 -19.41
N ALA A 144 -21.51 3.21 -18.56
CA ALA A 144 -20.89 1.90 -18.80
C ALA A 144 -21.82 0.73 -18.54
N ASP A 145 -21.41 -0.46 -18.97
CA ASP A 145 -22.13 -1.73 -18.77
C ASP A 145 -21.57 -2.52 -17.59
N VAL A 146 -20.31 -2.29 -17.23
CA VAL A 146 -19.58 -3.06 -16.21
C VAL A 146 -18.48 -2.21 -15.60
N TYR A 147 -18.14 -2.51 -14.36
CA TYR A 147 -17.10 -1.81 -13.59
C TYR A 147 -15.90 -2.73 -13.32
N VAL A 148 -14.70 -2.19 -13.49
CA VAL A 148 -13.44 -2.86 -13.15
C VAL A 148 -12.62 -1.97 -12.22
N SER A 149 -12.25 -2.52 -11.07
CA SER A 149 -11.39 -1.87 -10.07
C SER A 149 -9.95 -2.33 -10.24
N ASP A 150 -9.05 -1.40 -10.53
CA ASP A 150 -7.62 -1.69 -10.68
C ASP A 150 -6.73 -0.71 -9.89
N ALA A 151 -7.31 -0.01 -8.92
CA ALA A 151 -6.66 0.99 -8.08
C ALA A 151 -6.59 0.54 -6.62
N PHE A 152 -5.76 -0.46 -6.31
CA PHE A 152 -5.71 -1.04 -4.96
C PHE A 152 -5.40 0.01 -3.87
N GLY A 153 -4.56 0.99 -4.15
CA GLY A 153 -4.26 2.07 -3.21
C GLY A 153 -5.47 2.92 -2.79
N ALA A 154 -6.58 2.85 -3.52
CA ALA A 154 -7.81 3.59 -3.24
C ALA A 154 -8.96 2.74 -2.68
N VAL A 155 -8.82 1.41 -2.63
CA VAL A 155 -9.94 0.51 -2.24
C VAL A 155 -10.30 0.55 -0.76
N HIS A 156 -9.44 1.13 0.09
CA HIS A 156 -9.72 1.27 1.52
C HIS A 156 -10.72 2.40 1.83
N ARG A 157 -11.06 3.21 0.84
CA ARG A 157 -12.00 4.32 0.99
C ARG A 157 -13.26 4.08 0.16
N ALA A 158 -14.42 4.27 0.79
CA ALA A 158 -15.71 4.21 0.12
C ALA A 158 -15.96 5.53 -0.62
N HIS A 159 -15.36 5.68 -1.80
CA HIS A 159 -15.64 6.77 -2.73
C HIS A 159 -16.58 6.32 -3.84
N ALA A 160 -17.20 7.27 -4.55
CA ALA A 160 -18.14 6.91 -5.61
C ALA A 160 -17.49 6.07 -6.70
N SER A 161 -16.29 6.43 -7.17
CA SER A 161 -15.58 5.71 -8.23
C SER A 161 -14.89 4.42 -7.77
N THR A 162 -14.74 4.19 -6.47
CA THR A 162 -14.08 2.99 -5.91
C THR A 162 -15.04 1.97 -5.36
N ALA A 163 -16.19 2.39 -4.88
CA ALA A 163 -17.18 1.52 -4.24
C ALA A 163 -18.61 1.76 -4.72
N GLY A 164 -19.07 3.02 -4.75
CA GLY A 164 -20.47 3.36 -5.02
C GLY A 164 -20.98 2.91 -6.39
N VAL A 165 -20.15 2.93 -7.41
CA VAL A 165 -20.51 2.46 -8.77
C VAL A 165 -20.88 0.98 -8.83
N ALA A 166 -20.40 0.19 -7.89
CA ALA A 166 -20.70 -1.24 -7.80
C ALA A 166 -22.15 -1.52 -7.34
N ASP A 167 -22.86 -0.53 -6.81
CA ASP A 167 -24.29 -0.65 -6.52
C ASP A 167 -25.15 -0.66 -7.81
N TYR A 168 -24.56 -0.19 -8.93
CA TYR A 168 -25.27 -0.03 -10.21
C TYR A 168 -24.71 -0.90 -11.33
N LEU A 169 -23.49 -1.42 -11.20
CA LEU A 169 -22.80 -2.21 -12.23
C LEU A 169 -22.21 -3.49 -11.63
N PRO A 170 -22.18 -4.58 -12.40
CA PRO A 170 -21.36 -5.75 -12.03
C PRO A 170 -19.90 -5.31 -11.90
N ALA A 171 -19.22 -5.72 -10.82
CA ALA A 171 -17.90 -5.24 -10.44
C ALA A 171 -16.87 -6.36 -10.38
N TYR A 172 -15.77 -6.18 -11.07
CA TYR A 172 -14.65 -7.14 -11.17
C TYR A 172 -13.35 -6.45 -10.79
N CYS A 173 -12.33 -7.22 -10.39
CA CYS A 173 -11.00 -6.65 -10.21
C CYS A 173 -10.14 -6.78 -11.48
N GLY A 174 -9.32 -5.77 -11.72
CA GLY A 174 -8.22 -5.84 -12.68
C GLY A 174 -7.03 -6.61 -12.12
N PHE A 175 -5.96 -6.74 -12.90
CA PHE A 175 -4.79 -7.53 -12.54
C PHE A 175 -4.03 -6.99 -11.33
N LEU A 176 -3.98 -5.67 -11.13
CA LEU A 176 -3.29 -5.08 -9.98
C LEU A 176 -4.02 -5.44 -8.67
N VAL A 177 -5.33 -5.26 -8.63
CA VAL A 177 -6.13 -5.62 -7.46
C VAL A 177 -6.13 -7.13 -7.24
N GLU A 178 -6.25 -7.94 -8.29
CA GLU A 178 -6.15 -9.40 -8.20
C GLU A 178 -4.83 -9.85 -7.57
N LYS A 179 -3.71 -9.29 -8.02
CA LYS A 179 -2.38 -9.60 -7.50
C LYS A 179 -2.24 -9.24 -6.02
N GLU A 180 -2.72 -8.06 -5.64
CA GLU A 180 -2.69 -7.61 -4.24
C GLU A 180 -3.55 -8.50 -3.35
N LEU A 181 -4.77 -8.84 -3.76
CA LEU A 181 -5.66 -9.73 -3.02
C LEU A 181 -5.09 -11.14 -2.88
N THR A 182 -4.48 -11.66 -3.93
CA THR A 182 -3.85 -12.98 -3.90
C THR A 182 -2.65 -12.99 -2.94
N ALA A 183 -1.79 -11.98 -3.01
CA ALA A 183 -0.59 -11.92 -2.19
C ALA A 183 -0.93 -11.67 -0.71
N LEU A 184 -1.67 -10.60 -0.43
CA LEU A 184 -2.02 -10.21 0.95
C LEU A 184 -3.03 -11.20 1.57
N GLY A 185 -4.05 -11.59 0.82
CA GLY A 185 -5.07 -12.53 1.30
C GLY A 185 -4.47 -13.90 1.59
N GLY A 186 -3.66 -14.42 0.68
CA GLY A 186 -2.96 -15.67 0.89
C GLY A 186 -2.02 -15.64 2.09
N ALA A 187 -1.28 -14.55 2.25
CA ALA A 187 -0.36 -14.37 3.37
C ALA A 187 -1.07 -14.23 4.73
N MET A 188 -2.26 -13.62 4.76
CA MET A 188 -2.98 -13.35 6.01
C MET A 188 -3.95 -14.46 6.42
N ASP A 189 -4.65 -15.07 5.48
CA ASP A 189 -5.74 -15.98 5.78
C ASP A 189 -5.42 -17.46 5.52
N ASP A 190 -4.47 -17.74 4.64
CA ASP A 190 -4.00 -19.10 4.35
C ASP A 190 -2.48 -19.14 4.16
N PRO A 191 -1.70 -18.70 5.18
CA PRO A 191 -0.26 -18.63 5.05
C PRO A 191 0.38 -20.02 5.08
N LYS A 192 1.45 -20.16 4.31
CA LYS A 192 2.40 -21.24 4.49
C LYS A 192 3.18 -20.99 5.78
N ARG A 193 3.08 -21.88 6.74
CA ARG A 193 3.68 -21.70 8.07
C ARG A 193 5.17 -22.07 8.10
N PRO A 194 6.02 -21.45 8.94
CA PRO A 194 5.63 -20.39 9.89
C PRO A 194 5.32 -19.05 9.18
N LEU A 195 4.30 -18.35 9.67
CA LEU A 195 4.04 -16.97 9.30
C LEU A 195 4.84 -16.04 10.20
N VAL A 196 5.75 -15.30 9.60
CA VAL A 196 6.55 -14.26 10.27
C VAL A 196 6.09 -12.88 9.81
N ALA A 197 5.63 -12.10 10.75
CA ALA A 197 5.27 -10.70 10.50
C ALA A 197 6.38 -9.79 11.05
N VAL A 198 6.88 -8.88 10.22
CA VAL A 198 7.91 -7.91 10.58
C VAL A 198 7.28 -6.52 10.55
N LEU A 199 7.23 -5.89 11.70
CA LEU A 199 6.69 -4.55 11.86
C LEU A 199 7.78 -3.57 12.30
N GLY A 200 7.76 -2.40 11.72
CA GLY A 200 8.62 -1.29 12.09
C GLY A 200 7.89 0.04 11.94
N GLY A 201 8.64 1.11 12.04
CA GLY A 201 8.11 2.46 12.01
C GLY A 201 8.38 3.23 13.30
N ALA A 202 7.93 4.49 13.35
CA ALA A 202 8.30 5.40 14.44
C ALA A 202 7.51 5.17 15.73
N LYS A 203 6.20 4.98 15.64
CA LYS A 203 5.29 4.96 16.80
C LYS A 203 4.42 3.73 16.87
N VAL A 204 4.25 3.18 18.08
CA VAL A 204 3.31 2.07 18.34
C VAL A 204 1.87 2.48 18.04
N ALA A 205 1.49 3.72 18.34
CA ALA A 205 0.14 4.22 18.12
C ALA A 205 -0.35 4.05 16.68
N ASP A 206 0.57 4.09 15.70
CA ASP A 206 0.25 3.95 14.28
C ASP A 206 0.01 2.49 13.84
N LYS A 207 0.31 1.52 14.70
CA LYS A 207 0.31 0.08 14.38
C LYS A 207 -0.56 -0.78 15.32
N LEU A 208 -1.37 -0.18 16.18
CA LEU A 208 -2.12 -0.92 17.22
C LEU A 208 -2.99 -2.05 16.63
N ALA A 209 -3.81 -1.72 15.65
CA ALA A 209 -4.71 -2.70 15.03
C ALA A 209 -3.97 -3.78 14.25
N VAL A 210 -2.85 -3.44 13.62
CA VAL A 210 -1.98 -4.41 12.93
C VAL A 210 -1.39 -5.40 13.93
N ILE A 211 -0.83 -4.90 15.04
CA ILE A 211 -0.23 -5.74 16.08
C ILE A 211 -1.29 -6.71 16.64
N GLU A 212 -2.46 -6.21 17.00
CA GLU A 212 -3.54 -7.03 17.56
C GLU A 212 -4.01 -8.10 16.58
N ASN A 213 -4.16 -7.75 15.30
CA ASN A 213 -4.59 -8.72 14.29
C ASN A 213 -3.51 -9.77 14.01
N LEU A 214 -2.24 -9.36 13.93
CA LEU A 214 -1.15 -10.27 13.67
C LEU A 214 -0.86 -11.22 14.85
N LEU A 215 -1.08 -10.79 16.08
CA LEU A 215 -0.99 -11.69 17.26
C LEU A 215 -2.00 -12.85 17.21
N LYS A 216 -3.09 -12.70 16.46
CA LYS A 216 -4.07 -13.78 16.24
C LYS A 216 -3.67 -14.73 15.12
N LYS A 217 -2.76 -14.34 14.25
CA LYS A 217 -2.47 -15.03 12.97
C LYS A 217 -1.04 -15.51 12.82
N ALA A 218 -0.06 -14.75 13.30
CA ALA A 218 1.35 -15.01 13.10
C ALA A 218 1.90 -16.05 14.08
N ASP A 219 2.91 -16.80 13.66
CA ASP A 219 3.72 -17.67 14.51
C ASP A 219 4.83 -16.86 15.20
N THR A 220 5.38 -15.88 14.49
CA THR A 220 6.41 -14.98 15.00
C THR A 220 6.06 -13.55 14.61
N LEU A 221 6.14 -12.64 15.55
CA LEU A 221 5.98 -11.20 15.36
C LEU A 221 7.32 -10.53 15.69
N VAL A 222 7.90 -9.85 14.71
CA VAL A 222 9.18 -9.14 14.81
C VAL A 222 8.90 -7.66 14.89
N ILE A 223 9.39 -6.99 15.92
CA ILE A 223 9.19 -5.56 16.15
C ILE A 223 10.53 -4.85 16.06
N GLY A 224 10.66 -3.91 15.12
CA GLY A 224 11.82 -3.03 14.98
C GLY A 224 11.42 -1.57 14.86
N GLY A 225 12.36 -0.72 14.46
CA GLY A 225 12.14 0.71 14.32
C GLY A 225 11.94 1.44 15.65
N GLY A 226 11.53 2.70 15.57
CA GLY A 226 11.30 3.53 16.77
C GLY A 226 10.24 2.97 17.71
N MET A 227 9.23 2.28 17.19
CA MET A 227 8.18 1.65 17.98
C MET A 227 8.70 0.56 18.93
N ALA A 228 9.84 -0.05 18.64
CA ALA A 228 10.42 -1.09 19.49
C ALA A 228 10.83 -0.56 20.87
N PHE A 229 11.18 0.72 20.98
CA PHE A 229 11.62 1.31 22.27
C PHE A 229 10.49 1.39 23.28
N THR A 230 9.26 1.58 22.86
CA THR A 230 8.11 1.52 23.77
C THR A 230 7.90 0.10 24.32
N PHE A 231 8.13 -0.94 23.51
CA PHE A 231 8.15 -2.34 23.99
C PHE A 231 9.31 -2.62 24.94
N LEU A 232 10.51 -2.09 24.66
CA LEU A 232 11.67 -2.27 25.53
C LEU A 232 11.43 -1.56 26.87
N LYS A 233 10.85 -0.37 26.87
CA LYS A 233 10.44 0.33 28.10
C LYS A 233 9.41 -0.48 28.89
N ALA A 234 8.45 -1.09 28.21
CA ALA A 234 7.47 -1.98 28.83
C ALA A 234 8.11 -3.19 29.53
N LYS A 235 9.26 -3.65 29.04
CA LYS A 235 10.07 -4.69 29.70
C LYS A 235 10.88 -4.17 30.89
N GLY A 236 10.89 -2.88 31.14
CA GLY A 236 11.63 -2.26 32.24
C GLY A 236 13.02 -1.72 31.85
N TYR A 237 13.33 -1.65 30.56
CA TYR A 237 14.62 -1.13 30.09
C TYR A 237 14.61 0.39 30.00
N GLU A 238 15.76 1.02 30.29
CA GLU A 238 15.97 2.44 30.02
C GLU A 238 16.23 2.63 28.52
N THR A 239 15.58 3.62 27.91
CA THR A 239 15.63 3.86 26.47
C THR A 239 16.35 5.15 26.07
N GLY A 240 16.95 5.84 27.04
CA GLY A 240 17.67 7.10 26.81
C GLY A 240 16.79 8.16 26.17
N ALA A 241 17.29 8.79 25.10
CA ALA A 241 16.57 9.79 24.31
C ALA A 241 15.84 9.18 23.09
N SER A 242 15.68 7.87 23.03
CA SER A 242 14.96 7.19 21.94
C SER A 242 13.50 7.64 21.87
N LEU A 243 12.90 7.51 20.68
CA LEU A 243 11.46 7.71 20.52
C LEU A 243 10.69 6.83 21.50
N LEU A 244 9.74 7.43 22.19
CA LEU A 244 8.94 6.75 23.19
C LEU A 244 7.49 7.23 23.10
N ASP A 245 6.57 6.30 22.99
CA ASP A 245 5.14 6.53 23.07
C ASP A 245 4.67 6.21 24.49
N GLU A 246 4.86 7.17 25.41
CA GLU A 246 4.64 6.97 26.85
C GLU A 246 3.22 6.50 27.18
N GLU A 247 2.22 6.97 26.44
CA GLU A 247 0.82 6.59 26.62
C GLU A 247 0.55 5.14 26.23
N LYS A 248 1.49 4.48 25.53
CA LYS A 248 1.36 3.12 25.00
C LYS A 248 2.21 2.08 25.72
N ILE A 249 2.90 2.45 26.78
CA ILE A 249 3.73 1.50 27.56
C ILE A 249 2.88 0.36 28.12
N ASP A 250 1.72 0.68 28.73
CA ASP A 250 0.81 -0.33 29.28
C ASP A 250 0.21 -1.19 28.18
N TYR A 251 -0.11 -0.60 27.01
CA TYR A 251 -0.52 -1.34 25.83
C TYR A 251 0.54 -2.37 25.40
N CYS A 252 1.81 -1.95 25.36
CA CYS A 252 2.92 -2.85 24.99
C CYS A 252 3.08 -3.99 26.00
N LYS A 253 2.93 -3.72 27.31
CA LYS A 253 2.92 -4.76 28.34
C LYS A 253 1.83 -5.80 28.08
N ASN A 254 0.62 -5.34 27.72
CA ASN A 254 -0.50 -6.21 27.39
C ASN A 254 -0.24 -7.04 26.14
N MET A 255 0.40 -6.46 25.12
CA MET A 255 0.74 -7.18 23.88
C MET A 255 1.81 -8.24 24.12
N LEU A 256 2.80 -7.96 24.96
CA LEU A 256 3.81 -8.96 25.36
C LEU A 256 3.15 -10.15 26.08
N ALA A 257 2.22 -9.87 27.02
CA ALA A 257 1.47 -10.91 27.71
C ALA A 257 0.58 -11.73 26.75
N LYS A 258 -0.14 -11.07 25.84
CA LYS A 258 -0.99 -11.76 24.83
C LYS A 258 -0.17 -12.64 23.90
N ALA A 259 1.02 -12.20 23.50
CA ALA A 259 1.91 -13.00 22.66
C ALA A 259 2.31 -14.30 23.39
N GLU A 260 2.69 -14.20 24.65
CA GLU A 260 3.05 -15.35 25.48
C GLU A 260 1.88 -16.31 25.66
N GLU A 261 0.72 -15.81 26.02
CA GLU A 261 -0.53 -16.59 26.17
C GLU A 261 -0.93 -17.32 24.88
N SER A 262 -0.76 -16.65 23.73
CA SER A 262 -1.14 -17.17 22.42
C SER A 262 -0.08 -18.07 21.78
N GLY A 263 1.08 -18.22 22.41
CA GLY A 263 2.22 -18.95 21.85
C GLY A 263 2.88 -18.30 20.66
N VAL A 264 2.65 -17.00 20.46
CA VAL A 264 3.30 -16.20 19.41
C VAL A 264 4.68 -15.77 19.91
N LYS A 265 5.71 -16.04 19.11
CA LYS A 265 7.07 -15.62 19.42
C LYS A 265 7.24 -14.16 19.05
N LEU A 266 7.27 -13.27 20.03
CA LEU A 266 7.47 -11.83 19.83
C LEU A 266 8.96 -11.52 19.99
N LEU A 267 9.62 -11.12 18.89
CA LEU A 267 11.05 -10.77 18.88
C LEU A 267 11.22 -9.26 18.94
N LEU A 268 11.99 -8.83 19.93
CA LEU A 268 12.42 -7.44 20.10
C LEU A 268 13.93 -7.31 19.86
N PRO A 269 14.44 -6.11 19.59
CA PRO A 269 15.88 -5.90 19.50
C PRO A 269 16.61 -6.33 20.77
N VAL A 270 17.74 -7.03 20.59
CA VAL A 270 18.66 -7.41 21.67
C VAL A 270 19.87 -6.47 21.75
N ASP A 271 20.17 -5.79 20.66
CA ASP A 271 21.13 -4.71 20.57
C ASP A 271 20.62 -3.62 19.61
N VAL A 272 21.12 -2.42 19.75
CA VAL A 272 20.69 -1.26 18.99
C VAL A 272 21.90 -0.41 18.59
N VAL A 273 21.76 0.30 17.47
CA VAL A 273 22.69 1.35 17.06
C VAL A 273 22.12 2.67 17.60
N VAL A 274 22.82 3.25 18.56
CA VAL A 274 22.45 4.52 19.18
C VAL A 274 23.30 5.66 18.64
N ALA A 275 22.69 6.85 18.59
CA ALA A 275 23.32 8.07 18.13
C ALA A 275 23.22 9.17 19.18
N ASP A 276 24.18 10.11 19.16
CA ASP A 276 24.18 11.26 20.07
C ASP A 276 23.15 12.33 19.69
N ARG A 277 22.69 12.32 18.43
CA ARG A 277 21.67 13.21 17.89
C ARG A 277 21.01 12.60 16.65
N PHE A 278 19.89 13.15 16.26
CA PHE A 278 19.19 12.75 15.03
C PHE A 278 19.80 13.47 13.81
N ALA A 279 20.85 12.89 13.25
CA ALA A 279 21.53 13.41 12.07
C ALA A 279 22.28 12.28 11.32
N ALA A 280 22.45 12.44 10.03
CA ALA A 280 23.15 11.46 9.19
C ALA A 280 24.63 11.27 9.57
N ASP A 281 25.27 12.32 10.09
CA ASP A 281 26.67 12.36 10.52
C ASP A 281 26.85 12.22 12.04
N ALA A 282 25.79 11.84 12.77
CA ALA A 282 25.84 11.67 14.23
C ALA A 282 26.89 10.64 14.65
N GLU A 283 27.50 10.87 15.80
CA GLU A 283 28.30 9.83 16.46
C GLU A 283 27.39 8.66 16.83
N SER A 284 27.86 7.45 16.59
CA SER A 284 27.07 6.24 16.81
C SER A 284 27.87 5.14 17.47
N GLN A 285 27.20 4.28 18.22
CA GLN A 285 27.75 3.09 18.82
C GLN A 285 26.70 1.98 18.92
N VAL A 286 27.16 0.75 18.97
CA VAL A 286 26.31 -0.42 19.21
C VAL A 286 26.29 -0.70 20.70
N VAL A 287 25.09 -0.81 21.28
CA VAL A 287 24.88 -1.14 22.69
C VAL A 287 23.83 -2.23 22.82
N ALA A 288 23.88 -2.97 23.94
CA ALA A 288 22.79 -3.90 24.28
C ALA A 288 21.47 -3.11 24.47
N ALA A 289 20.35 -3.73 24.16
CA ALA A 289 19.04 -3.07 24.24
C ALA A 289 18.67 -2.63 25.66
N ASP A 290 19.23 -3.27 26.70
CA ASP A 290 19.05 -2.92 28.11
C ASP A 290 20.12 -1.95 28.65
N ALA A 291 21.00 -1.46 27.79
CA ALA A 291 22.14 -0.62 28.16
C ALA A 291 22.26 0.66 27.33
N ILE A 292 21.14 1.24 26.93
CA ILE A 292 21.12 2.50 26.17
C ILE A 292 21.55 3.65 27.09
N PRO A 293 22.65 4.36 26.78
CA PRO A 293 23.11 5.46 27.60
C PRO A 293 22.12 6.63 27.65
N ALA A 294 22.04 7.32 28.77
CA ALA A 294 21.26 8.55 28.90
C ALA A 294 21.71 9.56 27.83
N GLY A 295 20.75 10.25 27.22
CA GLY A 295 21.00 11.23 26.16
C GLY A 295 21.26 10.65 24.75
N TRP A 296 21.43 9.34 24.64
CA TRP A 296 21.58 8.66 23.34
C TRP A 296 20.24 8.11 22.86
N MET A 297 20.04 8.12 21.54
CA MET A 297 18.81 7.65 20.92
C MET A 297 19.07 6.47 19.99
N GLY A 298 18.24 5.45 20.03
CA GLY A 298 18.30 4.33 19.11
C GLY A 298 17.79 4.74 17.72
N LEU A 299 18.58 4.50 16.68
CA LEU A 299 18.23 4.84 15.29
C LEU A 299 18.24 3.64 14.36
N ASP A 300 18.71 2.48 14.81
CA ASP A 300 18.65 1.22 14.04
C ASP A 300 18.80 0.02 14.98
N ILE A 301 18.47 -1.16 14.49
CA ILE A 301 18.77 -2.42 15.18
C ILE A 301 20.24 -2.77 15.01
N GLY A 302 20.82 -3.38 16.04
CA GLY A 302 22.22 -3.77 16.05
C GLY A 302 22.51 -5.08 15.30
N PRO A 303 23.81 -5.47 15.18
CA PRO A 303 24.22 -6.65 14.41
C PRO A 303 23.65 -7.98 14.93
N GLU A 304 23.53 -8.17 16.22
CA GLU A 304 22.96 -9.40 16.78
C GLU A 304 21.44 -9.48 16.53
N THR A 305 20.76 -8.34 16.59
CA THR A 305 19.33 -8.25 16.23
C THR A 305 19.13 -8.54 14.74
N GLN A 306 20.01 -8.02 13.89
CA GLN A 306 19.97 -8.29 12.44
C GLN A 306 20.04 -9.78 12.15
N LYS A 307 20.92 -10.52 12.85
CA LYS A 307 21.00 -12.00 12.75
C LYS A 307 19.74 -12.67 13.25
N LEU A 308 19.25 -12.28 14.42
CA LEU A 308 18.04 -12.84 15.03
C LEU A 308 16.82 -12.66 14.13
N PHE A 309 16.58 -11.45 13.63
CA PHE A 309 15.48 -11.14 12.76
C PHE A 309 15.64 -11.78 11.39
N GLY A 310 16.86 -11.74 10.85
CA GLY A 310 17.19 -12.35 9.55
C GLY A 310 16.96 -13.86 9.54
N GLU A 311 17.31 -14.58 10.60
CA GLU A 311 17.06 -16.03 10.71
C GLU A 311 15.56 -16.35 10.75
N ALA A 312 14.78 -15.58 11.52
CA ALA A 312 13.34 -15.76 11.56
C ALA A 312 12.69 -15.56 10.18
N VAL A 313 13.10 -14.52 9.47
CA VAL A 313 12.60 -14.19 8.12
C VAL A 313 13.03 -15.24 7.09
N LYS A 314 14.29 -15.59 7.07
CA LYS A 314 14.87 -16.55 6.10
C LYS A 314 14.21 -17.93 6.18
N ASN A 315 13.89 -18.39 7.38
CA ASN A 315 13.32 -19.72 7.64
C ASN A 315 11.77 -19.73 7.62
N ALA A 316 11.12 -18.62 7.28
CA ALA A 316 9.68 -18.53 7.24
C ALA A 316 9.07 -19.27 6.03
N GLY A 317 7.85 -19.75 6.19
CA GLY A 317 7.01 -20.18 5.08
C GLY A 317 6.32 -19.00 4.39
N THR A 318 5.97 -17.97 5.16
CA THR A 318 5.39 -16.71 4.69
C THR A 318 5.93 -15.56 5.53
N VAL A 319 6.30 -14.46 4.87
CA VAL A 319 6.72 -13.22 5.53
C VAL A 319 5.83 -12.07 5.08
N ILE A 320 5.37 -11.29 6.04
CA ILE A 320 4.75 -9.99 5.79
C ILE A 320 5.60 -8.94 6.48
N TRP A 321 6.06 -7.94 5.73
CA TRP A 321 6.87 -6.85 6.26
C TRP A 321 6.19 -5.50 6.05
N ASN A 322 6.04 -4.72 7.12
CA ASN A 322 5.53 -3.36 7.08
C ASN A 322 6.30 -2.46 8.06
N GLY A 323 7.06 -1.53 7.53
CA GLY A 323 7.81 -0.52 8.29
C GLY A 323 9.29 -0.83 8.46
N PRO A 324 10.15 0.19 8.34
CA PRO A 324 11.61 0.03 8.43
C PRO A 324 12.07 -0.27 9.86
N MET A 325 13.29 -0.86 9.96
CA MET A 325 13.90 -1.24 11.24
C MET A 325 14.69 -0.10 11.88
N GLY A 326 14.95 0.95 11.14
CA GLY A 326 15.71 2.12 11.58
C GLY A 326 15.49 3.30 10.65
N VAL A 327 16.27 4.36 10.85
CA VAL A 327 16.24 5.57 10.01
C VAL A 327 17.07 5.30 8.74
N PHE A 328 16.52 4.49 7.85
CA PHE A 328 17.23 3.97 6.66
C PHE A 328 17.58 5.05 5.64
N GLU A 329 17.01 6.23 5.73
CA GLU A 329 17.38 7.40 4.93
C GLU A 329 18.81 7.86 5.22
N PHE A 330 19.32 7.56 6.42
CA PHE A 330 20.71 7.82 6.81
C PHE A 330 21.53 6.54 6.62
N PRO A 331 22.59 6.55 5.80
CA PRO A 331 23.38 5.33 5.51
C PRO A 331 23.89 4.59 6.76
N LYS A 332 24.28 5.32 7.81
CA LYS A 332 24.72 4.73 9.08
C LYS A 332 23.66 3.89 9.78
N PHE A 333 22.38 4.19 9.54
CA PHE A 333 21.24 3.59 10.24
C PHE A 333 20.32 2.81 9.28
N ALA A 334 20.84 2.41 8.13
CA ALA A 334 20.15 1.63 7.09
C ALA A 334 20.42 0.12 7.15
N LYS A 335 21.45 -0.32 7.88
CA LYS A 335 21.91 -1.71 7.89
C LYS A 335 20.87 -2.70 8.42
N GLY A 336 20.09 -2.29 9.41
CA GLY A 336 19.02 -3.13 9.98
C GLY A 336 17.90 -3.39 8.97
N THR A 337 17.45 -2.37 8.28
CA THR A 337 16.44 -2.48 7.23
C THR A 337 16.97 -3.30 6.04
N GLU A 338 18.23 -3.09 5.65
CA GLU A 338 18.90 -3.89 4.61
C GLU A 338 19.01 -5.37 4.99
N ALA A 339 19.33 -5.68 6.24
CA ALA A 339 19.41 -7.06 6.72
C ALA A 339 18.08 -7.80 6.59
N VAL A 340 16.96 -7.15 6.91
CA VAL A 340 15.61 -7.70 6.71
C VAL A 340 15.33 -7.90 5.22
N ALA A 341 15.62 -6.92 4.39
CA ALA A 341 15.43 -7.01 2.93
C ALA A 341 16.25 -8.17 2.32
N ALA A 342 17.51 -8.31 2.72
CA ALA A 342 18.37 -9.40 2.29
C ALA A 342 17.85 -10.78 2.74
N ALA A 343 17.38 -10.89 3.98
CA ALA A 343 16.78 -12.11 4.50
C ALA A 343 15.50 -12.49 3.75
N MET A 344 14.68 -11.52 3.39
CA MET A 344 13.50 -11.76 2.55
C MET A 344 13.89 -12.29 1.16
N ALA A 345 14.96 -11.74 0.57
CA ALA A 345 15.46 -12.21 -0.72
C ALA A 345 15.98 -13.66 -0.66
N GLU A 346 16.49 -14.10 0.48
CA GLU A 346 16.96 -15.48 0.73
C GLU A 346 15.84 -16.42 1.15
N CYS A 347 14.71 -15.91 1.60
CA CYS A 347 13.57 -16.72 2.03
C CYS A 347 12.98 -17.47 0.83
N LYS A 348 12.79 -18.78 0.99
CA LYS A 348 12.18 -19.65 -0.03
C LYS A 348 10.65 -19.68 0.02
N GLY A 349 10.08 -19.06 1.02
CA GLY A 349 8.63 -18.93 1.18
C GLY A 349 8.03 -17.75 0.42
N VAL A 350 6.78 -17.46 0.72
CA VAL A 350 6.07 -16.31 0.18
C VAL A 350 6.50 -15.06 0.96
N THR A 351 6.94 -14.03 0.24
CA THR A 351 7.44 -12.79 0.84
C THR A 351 6.65 -11.60 0.32
N VAL A 352 6.00 -10.88 1.23
CA VAL A 352 5.14 -9.74 0.90
C VAL A 352 5.63 -8.51 1.67
N VAL A 353 5.87 -7.42 0.94
CA VAL A 353 6.25 -6.12 1.49
C VAL A 353 5.08 -5.17 1.35
N GLY A 354 4.64 -4.58 2.45
CA GLY A 354 3.57 -3.58 2.47
C GLY A 354 4.01 -2.27 3.13
N GLY A 355 3.36 -1.18 2.74
CA GLY A 355 3.67 0.16 3.24
C GLY A 355 4.69 0.92 2.38
N GLY A 356 4.52 2.23 2.31
CA GLY A 356 5.33 3.10 1.44
C GLY A 356 6.82 3.09 1.76
N ASP A 357 7.17 3.17 3.05
CA ASP A 357 8.56 3.22 3.47
C ASP A 357 9.29 1.90 3.24
N SER A 358 8.65 0.78 3.54
CA SER A 358 9.22 -0.55 3.29
C SER A 358 9.38 -0.83 1.80
N ALA A 359 8.39 -0.47 0.99
CA ALA A 359 8.46 -0.58 -0.48
C ALA A 359 9.60 0.29 -1.05
N SER A 360 9.71 1.54 -0.58
CA SER A 360 10.80 2.43 -0.97
C SER A 360 12.16 1.87 -0.57
N ALA A 361 12.28 1.35 0.65
CA ALA A 361 13.53 0.78 1.15
C ALA A 361 13.97 -0.43 0.32
N ILE A 362 13.07 -1.38 0.07
CA ILE A 362 13.42 -2.60 -0.67
C ILE A 362 13.77 -2.32 -2.14
N GLU A 363 13.12 -1.33 -2.76
CA GLU A 363 13.46 -0.87 -4.11
C GLU A 363 14.85 -0.22 -4.16
N LYS A 364 15.13 0.73 -3.26
CA LYS A 364 16.43 1.41 -3.18
C LYS A 364 17.59 0.47 -2.89
N MET A 365 17.35 -0.57 -2.10
CA MET A 365 18.34 -1.58 -1.75
C MET A 365 18.51 -2.66 -2.82
N GLY A 366 17.70 -2.65 -3.87
CA GLY A 366 17.84 -3.58 -5.02
C GLY A 366 17.28 -4.98 -4.79
N TYR A 367 16.36 -5.16 -3.85
CA TYR A 367 15.76 -6.47 -3.53
C TYR A 367 14.29 -6.61 -3.98
N ALA A 368 13.70 -5.59 -4.60
CA ALA A 368 12.27 -5.60 -4.94
C ALA A 368 11.87 -6.75 -5.88
N ASP A 369 12.72 -7.13 -6.81
CA ASP A 369 12.52 -8.24 -7.75
C ASP A 369 12.81 -9.63 -7.15
N LYS A 370 13.35 -9.68 -5.94
CA LYS A 370 13.72 -10.91 -5.22
C LYS A 370 12.69 -11.33 -4.17
N VAL A 371 11.60 -10.60 -4.04
CA VAL A 371 10.48 -10.93 -3.16
C VAL A 371 9.25 -11.27 -3.98
N THR A 372 8.30 -11.98 -3.39
CA THR A 372 7.10 -12.44 -4.11
C THR A 372 6.22 -11.26 -4.54
N HIS A 373 6.03 -10.29 -3.65
CA HIS A 373 5.18 -9.13 -3.92
C HIS A 373 5.58 -7.91 -3.12
N VAL A 374 5.69 -6.77 -3.79
CA VAL A 374 5.78 -5.45 -3.16
C VAL A 374 4.46 -4.74 -3.39
N SER A 375 3.70 -4.52 -2.31
CA SER A 375 2.39 -3.88 -2.41
C SER A 375 2.52 -2.41 -2.76
N THR A 376 1.70 -1.96 -3.69
CA THR A 376 1.55 -0.55 -4.06
C THR A 376 0.43 0.14 -3.29
N GLY A 377 -0.24 -0.60 -2.41
CA GLY A 377 -1.48 -0.18 -1.75
C GLY A 377 -1.34 0.85 -0.63
N GLY A 378 -0.13 1.08 -0.11
CA GLY A 378 0.07 2.04 0.99
C GLY A 378 -0.89 1.82 2.16
N GLY A 379 -1.82 2.78 2.36
CA GLY A 379 -2.84 2.69 3.40
C GLY A 379 -3.80 1.51 3.26
N ALA A 380 -4.12 1.10 2.04
CA ALA A 380 -4.97 -0.06 1.79
C ALA A 380 -4.30 -1.37 2.25
N SER A 381 -3.00 -1.52 2.02
CA SER A 381 -2.23 -2.66 2.51
C SER A 381 -2.22 -2.72 4.03
N LEU A 382 -2.02 -1.57 4.68
CA LEU A 382 -2.04 -1.48 6.14
C LEU A 382 -3.40 -1.86 6.70
N GLU A 383 -4.48 -1.30 6.19
CA GLU A 383 -5.84 -1.63 6.62
C GLU A 383 -6.21 -3.09 6.36
N PHE A 384 -5.70 -3.68 5.27
CA PHE A 384 -5.84 -5.11 5.03
C PHE A 384 -5.18 -5.94 6.14
N MET A 385 -3.95 -5.56 6.54
CA MET A 385 -3.20 -6.23 7.61
C MET A 385 -3.84 -6.01 9.00
N GLU A 386 -4.59 -4.94 9.18
CA GLU A 386 -5.42 -4.68 10.36
C GLU A 386 -6.66 -5.59 10.43
N GLY A 387 -6.97 -6.34 9.38
CA GLY A 387 -8.16 -7.16 9.28
C GLY A 387 -9.43 -6.38 8.97
N LYS A 388 -9.30 -5.13 8.55
CA LYS A 388 -10.44 -4.29 8.18
C LYS A 388 -11.02 -4.70 6.83
N GLU A 389 -12.33 -4.53 6.69
CA GLU A 389 -12.98 -4.64 5.39
C GLU A 389 -12.61 -3.43 4.52
N LEU A 390 -12.19 -3.70 3.28
CA LEU A 390 -11.88 -2.66 2.31
C LEU A 390 -13.09 -2.44 1.41
N PRO A 391 -13.76 -1.27 1.46
CA PRO A 391 -15.01 -1.05 0.72
C PRO A 391 -14.90 -1.31 -0.78
N GLY A 392 -13.80 -0.90 -1.39
CA GLY A 392 -13.56 -1.10 -2.82
C GLY A 392 -13.23 -2.54 -3.21
N VAL A 393 -13.03 -3.43 -2.22
CA VAL A 393 -12.91 -4.89 -2.42
C VAL A 393 -14.23 -5.58 -2.10
N ALA A 394 -14.86 -5.21 -0.99
CA ALA A 394 -16.13 -5.80 -0.55
C ALA A 394 -17.24 -5.68 -1.60
N CYS A 395 -17.23 -4.60 -2.39
CA CYS A 395 -18.19 -4.35 -3.45
C CYS A 395 -18.01 -5.22 -4.71
N LEU A 396 -16.87 -5.89 -4.85
CA LEU A 396 -16.59 -6.76 -6.00
C LEU A 396 -17.32 -8.10 -5.89
N LEU A 397 -17.65 -8.67 -7.04
CA LEU A 397 -18.31 -9.98 -7.12
C LEU A 397 -17.38 -11.09 -6.60
N ASP A 398 -17.94 -11.96 -5.78
CA ASP A 398 -17.23 -13.13 -5.26
C ASP A 398 -17.07 -14.22 -6.33
N LYS A 399 -15.97 -15.00 -6.24
CA LYS A 399 -15.77 -16.21 -7.04
C LYS A 399 -16.71 -17.32 -6.60
#